data_aea9c284ab74c7749bdac4517535717d
#
_entry.id   aea9c284ab74c7749bdac4517535717d
#
_cell.length_a   1.000
_cell.length_b   1.000
_cell.length_c   1.000
_cell.angle_alpha   90.00
_cell.angle_beta   90.00
_cell.angle_gamma   90.00
#
_symmetry.space_group_name_H-M   'P 1'
#
loop_
_entity.id
_entity.type
_entity.pdbx_description
1 polymer ?
#
loop_
_entity_poly.entity_id
_entity_poly.type
_entity_poly.pdbx_seq_one_letter_code
_entity_poly.pdbx_strand_id
1 'polypeptide(L)'
;MKRALFLVFMWAVGTTAACGQTKLLKNFDQLMFALRTGSEVRAVIYYSRCKLIVDSVETKAPDAIGGMSFNTFEYFAPNAARNPKAFVTTSQTMLITHPKQGHVYNYVKIRVYEDDSVEINAKYLNPTSYQVLMDETLYGKISSGDDGNPVCLFER
;
A
#
# COMPACT_ATOMS: atom_id res chain seq x y z
N MET A 1 1.41 -57.74 48.14
CA MET A 1 1.96 -57.30 46.86
C MET A 1 1.04 -56.18 46.28
N LYS A 2 1.42 -54.90 46.46
CA LYS A 2 0.62 -53.74 45.98
C LYS A 2 1.19 -53.31 44.63
N ARG A 3 0.37 -53.41 43.54
CA ARG A 3 0.72 -52.92 42.22
C ARG A 3 0.35 -51.44 42.13
N ALA A 4 1.33 -50.57 41.99
CA ALA A 4 1.13 -49.16 41.71
C ALA A 4 0.91 -48.97 40.20
N LEU A 5 -0.24 -48.39 39.85
CA LEU A 5 -0.61 -48.05 38.47
C LEU A 5 -0.10 -46.61 38.20
N PHE A 6 0.93 -46.46 37.35
CA PHE A 6 1.43 -45.17 36.91
C PHE A 6 0.57 -44.70 35.72
N LEU A 7 -0.25 -43.68 35.97
CA LEU A 7 -0.98 -42.95 34.89
C LEU A 7 -0.04 -41.87 34.29
N VAL A 8 0.42 -42.15 33.07
CA VAL A 8 1.16 -41.16 32.26
C VAL A 8 0.18 -40.21 31.60
N PHE A 9 0.09 -38.98 32.07
CA PHE A 9 -0.68 -37.91 31.45
C PHE A 9 0.14 -37.33 30.28
N MET A 10 -0.21 -37.69 29.06
CA MET A 10 0.40 -37.17 27.83
C MET A 10 -0.25 -35.82 27.50
N TRP A 11 0.46 -34.69 27.78
CA TRP A 11 0.06 -33.36 27.36
C TRP A 11 0.27 -33.26 25.86
N ALA A 12 -0.82 -33.24 25.06
CA ALA A 12 -0.77 -32.87 23.67
C ALA A 12 -0.67 -31.34 23.57
N VAL A 13 0.53 -30.84 23.34
CA VAL A 13 0.75 -29.42 22.99
C VAL A 13 0.26 -29.22 21.58
N GLY A 14 -0.99 -28.77 21.42
CA GLY A 14 -1.54 -28.34 20.15
C GLY A 14 -0.84 -27.05 19.69
N THR A 15 0.07 -27.16 18.74
CA THR A 15 0.59 -25.99 18.01
C THR A 15 -0.50 -25.42 17.13
N THR A 16 -1.22 -24.43 17.61
CA THR A 16 -2.09 -23.60 16.76
C THR A 16 -1.18 -22.80 15.83
N ALA A 17 -1.10 -23.18 14.56
CA ALA A 17 -0.53 -22.32 13.53
C ALA A 17 -1.40 -21.05 13.46
N ALA A 18 -0.91 -19.95 14.00
CA ALA A 18 -1.51 -18.64 13.82
C ALA A 18 -1.34 -18.25 12.34
N CYS A 19 -2.32 -18.59 11.52
CA CYS A 19 -2.43 -18.05 10.18
C CYS A 19 -2.66 -16.55 10.33
N GLY A 20 -1.67 -15.72 9.98
CA GLY A 20 -1.76 -14.27 10.12
C GLY A 20 -2.99 -13.75 9.39
N GLN A 21 -4.00 -13.32 10.14
CA GLN A 21 -5.20 -12.70 9.56
C GLN A 21 -4.82 -11.34 9.00
N THR A 22 -5.04 -11.16 7.71
CA THR A 22 -4.91 -9.87 7.04
C THR A 22 -6.00 -8.93 7.56
N LYS A 23 -5.61 -7.78 8.13
CA LYS A 23 -6.53 -6.79 8.69
C LYS A 23 -6.63 -5.57 7.77
N LEU A 24 -7.86 -5.15 7.43
CA LEU A 24 -8.11 -3.90 6.70
C LEU A 24 -7.87 -2.70 7.63
N LEU A 25 -7.01 -1.78 7.19
CA LEU A 25 -6.78 -0.49 7.83
C LEU A 25 -7.71 0.55 7.18
N LYS A 26 -8.57 1.16 7.98
CA LYS A 26 -9.71 1.95 7.49
C LYS A 26 -9.44 3.45 7.39
N ASN A 27 -8.32 3.93 7.95
CA ASN A 27 -7.96 5.35 7.99
C ASN A 27 -6.47 5.54 8.21
N PHE A 28 -6.01 6.78 8.12
CA PHE A 28 -4.63 7.18 8.31
C PHE A 28 -4.06 6.81 9.69
N ASP A 29 -4.83 6.97 10.76
CA ASP A 29 -4.35 6.67 12.11
C ASP A 29 -4.02 5.19 12.29
N GLN A 30 -4.86 4.29 11.74
CA GLN A 30 -4.59 2.86 11.75
C GLN A 30 -3.38 2.50 10.90
N LEU A 31 -3.21 3.15 9.72
CA LEU A 31 -2.01 3.01 8.89
C LEU A 31 -0.76 3.41 9.68
N MET A 32 -0.77 4.59 10.29
CA MET A 32 0.39 5.10 11.05
C MET A 32 0.69 4.24 12.28
N PHE A 33 -0.33 3.71 12.95
CA PHE A 33 -0.13 2.77 14.05
C PHE A 33 0.57 1.49 13.56
N ALA A 34 0.06 0.85 12.50
CA ALA A 34 0.66 -0.35 11.91
C ALA A 34 2.12 -0.13 11.50
N LEU A 35 2.41 0.97 10.78
CA LEU A 35 3.76 1.31 10.33
C LEU A 35 4.73 1.56 11.50
N ARG A 36 4.30 2.27 12.54
CA ARG A 36 5.12 2.57 13.72
C ARG A 36 5.40 1.34 14.58
N THR A 37 4.51 0.36 14.57
CA THR A 37 4.70 -0.92 15.27
C THR A 37 5.49 -1.94 14.46
N GLY A 38 5.88 -1.60 13.22
CA GLY A 38 6.69 -2.46 12.36
C GLY A 38 5.89 -3.53 11.62
N SER A 39 4.56 -3.41 11.55
CA SER A 39 3.72 -4.31 10.76
C SER A 39 3.97 -4.12 9.26
N GLU A 40 3.86 -5.21 8.51
CA GLU A 40 3.85 -5.14 7.05
C GLU A 40 2.52 -4.57 6.56
N VAL A 41 2.57 -3.50 5.76
CA VAL A 41 1.38 -2.90 5.16
C VAL A 41 1.46 -2.99 3.65
N ARG A 42 0.34 -3.40 3.03
CA ARG A 42 0.17 -3.46 1.58
C ARG A 42 -1.05 -2.66 1.14
N ALA A 43 -0.86 -1.81 0.13
CA ALA A 43 -1.93 -1.14 -0.59
C ALA A 43 -2.40 -1.99 -1.77
N VAL A 44 -3.72 -2.04 -1.98
CA VAL A 44 -4.38 -2.51 -3.21
C VAL A 44 -5.18 -1.34 -3.75
N ILE A 45 -4.97 -1.00 -5.01
CA ILE A 45 -5.49 0.22 -5.64
C ILE A 45 -6.36 -0.17 -6.83
N TYR A 46 -7.63 0.22 -6.81
CA TYR A 46 -8.58 0.07 -7.91
C TYR A 46 -8.55 1.34 -8.75
N TYR A 47 -7.73 1.38 -9.81
CA TYR A 47 -7.48 2.59 -10.59
C TYR A 47 -8.74 3.17 -11.22
N SER A 48 -9.67 2.35 -11.70
CA SER A 48 -10.94 2.80 -12.29
C SER A 48 -11.84 3.61 -11.35
N ARG A 49 -11.57 3.55 -10.03
CA ARG A 49 -12.27 4.33 -9.00
C ARG A 49 -11.53 5.60 -8.60
N CYS A 50 -10.29 5.79 -9.11
CA CYS A 50 -9.50 6.98 -8.87
C CYS A 50 -9.88 8.09 -9.85
N LYS A 51 -9.69 9.34 -9.41
CA LYS A 51 -9.67 10.50 -10.28
C LYS A 51 -8.29 10.61 -10.92
N LEU A 52 -8.18 10.42 -12.23
CA LEU A 52 -6.92 10.54 -12.98
C LEU A 52 -6.80 11.95 -13.55
N ILE A 53 -5.65 12.59 -13.32
CA ILE A 53 -5.27 13.88 -13.90
C ILE A 53 -4.06 13.67 -14.80
N VAL A 54 -4.20 14.08 -16.07
CA VAL A 54 -3.14 14.09 -17.08
C VAL A 54 -3.09 15.50 -17.66
N ASP A 55 -1.94 16.14 -17.65
CA ASP A 55 -1.75 17.52 -18.15
C ASP A 55 -2.80 18.51 -17.61
N SER A 56 -3.12 18.41 -16.31
CA SER A 56 -4.13 19.21 -15.61
C SER A 56 -5.59 18.98 -16.05
N VAL A 57 -5.84 17.95 -16.85
CA VAL A 57 -7.19 17.57 -17.30
C VAL A 57 -7.60 16.25 -16.64
N GLU A 58 -8.85 16.21 -16.14
CA GLU A 58 -9.41 14.96 -15.63
C GLU A 58 -9.74 14.01 -16.77
N THR A 59 -9.22 12.79 -16.71
CA THR A 59 -9.42 11.75 -17.71
C THR A 59 -9.91 10.45 -17.06
N LYS A 60 -10.42 9.53 -17.89
CA LYS A 60 -10.85 8.22 -17.40
C LYS A 60 -9.64 7.38 -17.00
N ALA A 61 -9.60 6.95 -15.75
CA ALA A 61 -8.58 6.04 -15.26
C ALA A 61 -8.75 4.62 -15.87
N PRO A 62 -7.67 3.86 -16.05
CA PRO A 62 -7.72 2.52 -16.59
C PRO A 62 -8.48 1.56 -15.66
N ASP A 63 -9.14 0.57 -16.22
CA ASP A 63 -9.75 -0.51 -15.47
C ASP A 63 -8.67 -1.55 -15.14
N ALA A 64 -7.94 -1.29 -14.06
CA ALA A 64 -6.85 -2.12 -13.58
C ALA A 64 -6.75 -2.06 -12.05
N ILE A 65 -6.08 -3.05 -11.48
CA ILE A 65 -5.78 -3.13 -10.05
C ILE A 65 -4.28 -3.14 -9.89
N GLY A 66 -3.77 -2.22 -9.08
CA GLY A 66 -2.37 -2.17 -8.67
C GLY A 66 -2.18 -2.58 -7.22
N GLY A 67 -0.94 -2.84 -6.86
CA GLY A 67 -0.58 -3.11 -5.47
C GLY A 67 0.85 -2.69 -5.18
N MET A 68 1.07 -2.17 -3.96
CA MET A 68 2.41 -1.82 -3.50
C MET A 68 2.52 -2.04 -1.99
N SER A 69 3.74 -2.30 -1.51
CA SER A 69 4.02 -2.49 -0.09
C SER A 69 4.70 -1.26 0.50
N PHE A 70 4.42 -0.98 1.78
CA PHE A 70 5.08 0.07 2.54
C PHE A 70 6.35 -0.46 3.22
N ASN A 71 7.23 -1.14 2.45
CA ASN A 71 8.49 -1.70 3.00
C ASN A 71 9.47 -0.62 3.43
N THR A 72 9.45 0.52 2.74
CA THR A 72 10.22 1.72 3.07
C THR A 72 9.25 2.88 3.03
N PHE A 73 9.19 3.67 4.09
CA PHE A 73 8.29 4.83 4.15
C PHE A 73 8.92 6.00 4.88
N GLU A 74 8.42 7.19 4.61
CA GLU A 74 8.76 8.42 5.32
C GLU A 74 7.48 9.10 5.79
N TYR A 75 7.49 9.57 7.04
CA TYR A 75 6.40 10.36 7.61
C TYR A 75 6.82 11.82 7.73
N PHE A 76 5.95 12.71 7.28
CA PHE A 76 6.14 14.15 7.37
C PHE A 76 5.01 14.75 8.21
N ALA A 77 5.37 15.35 9.35
CA ALA A 77 4.43 16.15 10.14
C ALA A 77 3.96 17.38 9.37
N PRO A 78 2.86 18.04 9.76
CA PRO A 78 2.43 19.29 9.17
C PRO A 78 3.58 20.31 9.17
N ASN A 79 3.79 21.01 8.05
CA ASN A 79 4.83 22.01 7.82
C ASN A 79 6.28 21.50 7.82
N ALA A 80 6.54 20.21 7.99
CA ALA A 80 7.91 19.66 7.99
C ALA A 80 8.60 19.78 6.61
N ALA A 81 7.83 19.68 5.52
CA ALA A 81 8.30 19.78 4.13
C ALA A 81 7.44 20.76 3.32
N ARG A 82 7.02 21.89 3.91
CA ARG A 82 6.10 22.87 3.32
C ARG A 82 4.71 22.26 3.00
N ASN A 83 4.33 21.20 3.68
CA ASN A 83 3.06 20.50 3.55
C ASN A 83 2.07 21.03 4.58
N PRO A 84 0.82 21.38 4.19
CA PRO A 84 -0.19 21.86 5.16
C PRO A 84 -0.74 20.75 6.06
N LYS A 85 -0.67 19.50 5.61
CA LYS A 85 -1.19 18.30 6.29
C LYS A 85 -0.08 17.30 6.50
N ALA A 86 -0.17 16.49 7.58
CA ALA A 86 0.70 15.34 7.73
C ALA A 86 0.45 14.31 6.61
N PHE A 87 1.50 13.62 6.20
CA PHE A 87 1.39 12.51 5.27
C PHE A 87 2.47 11.46 5.50
N VAL A 88 2.19 10.24 5.07
CA VAL A 88 3.18 9.18 4.90
C VAL A 88 3.35 8.88 3.41
N THR A 89 4.57 8.61 2.99
CA THR A 89 4.87 8.32 1.58
C THR A 89 5.76 7.09 1.45
N THR A 90 5.53 6.35 0.37
CA THR A 90 6.42 5.28 -0.11
C THR A 90 6.51 5.32 -1.62
N SER A 91 7.56 4.74 -2.20
CA SER A 91 7.71 4.64 -3.65
C SER A 91 8.35 3.32 -4.04
N GLN A 92 8.07 2.89 -5.27
CA GLN A 92 8.64 1.69 -5.87
C GLN A 92 8.97 1.94 -7.33
N THR A 93 10.06 1.34 -7.79
CA THR A 93 10.46 1.37 -9.21
C THR A 93 10.60 -0.06 -9.72
N MET A 94 10.01 -0.34 -10.87
CA MET A 94 10.13 -1.64 -11.57
C MET A 94 10.47 -1.42 -13.03
N LEU A 95 11.37 -2.25 -13.59
CA LEU A 95 11.57 -2.32 -15.03
C LEU A 95 10.45 -3.17 -15.64
N ILE A 96 9.71 -2.60 -16.58
CA ILE A 96 8.64 -3.29 -17.32
C ILE A 96 8.84 -3.16 -18.83
N THR A 97 8.17 -4.01 -19.60
CA THR A 97 8.09 -3.89 -21.06
C THR A 97 6.73 -3.27 -21.42
N HIS A 98 6.78 -2.03 -21.92
CA HIS A 98 5.58 -1.32 -22.37
C HIS A 98 5.35 -1.55 -23.87
N PRO A 99 4.11 -1.84 -24.34
CA PRO A 99 3.84 -2.21 -25.74
C PRO A 99 4.29 -1.19 -26.78
N LYS A 100 4.25 0.11 -26.45
CA LYS A 100 4.60 1.21 -27.37
C LYS A 100 5.97 1.82 -27.13
N GLN A 101 6.52 1.71 -25.90
CA GLN A 101 7.73 2.42 -25.49
C GLN A 101 8.91 1.49 -25.23
N GLY A 102 8.72 0.16 -25.37
CA GLY A 102 9.73 -0.84 -25.05
C GLY A 102 10.00 -0.94 -23.55
N HIS A 103 11.25 -1.10 -23.15
CA HIS A 103 11.62 -1.16 -21.73
C HIS A 103 11.54 0.23 -21.10
N VAL A 104 10.82 0.34 -19.98
CA VAL A 104 10.72 1.57 -19.20
C VAL A 104 10.80 1.25 -17.71
N TYR A 105 11.33 2.17 -16.91
CA TYR A 105 11.11 2.14 -15.47
C TYR A 105 9.70 2.68 -15.16
N ASN A 106 8.89 1.84 -14.54
CA ASN A 106 7.63 2.25 -13.93
C ASN A 106 7.91 2.66 -12.48
N TYR A 107 7.95 3.97 -12.24
CA TYR A 107 8.07 4.57 -10.91
C TYR A 107 6.67 4.90 -10.40
N VAL A 108 6.32 4.40 -9.23
CA VAL A 108 5.07 4.73 -8.54
C VAL A 108 5.39 5.26 -7.16
N LYS A 109 4.82 6.40 -6.81
CA LYS A 109 4.88 7.01 -5.49
C LYS A 109 3.46 7.17 -4.96
N ILE A 110 3.22 6.73 -3.72
CA ILE A 110 1.95 6.94 -3.01
C ILE A 110 2.19 7.88 -1.83
N ARG A 111 1.28 8.82 -1.63
CA ARG A 111 1.16 9.64 -0.43
C ARG A 111 -0.21 9.41 0.17
N VAL A 112 -0.24 9.14 1.44
CA VAL A 112 -1.47 9.01 2.24
C VAL A 112 -1.47 10.14 3.25
N TYR A 113 -2.49 10.96 3.23
CA TYR A 113 -2.61 12.15 4.07
C TYR A 113 -3.47 11.87 5.32
N GLU A 114 -3.32 12.72 6.36
CA GLU A 114 -4.05 12.61 7.63
C GLU A 114 -5.57 12.73 7.53
N ASP A 115 -6.09 13.23 6.39
CA ASP A 115 -7.51 13.30 6.07
C ASP A 115 -8.01 12.12 5.22
N ASP A 116 -7.28 11.01 5.22
CA ASP A 116 -7.54 9.79 4.46
C ASP A 116 -7.46 9.96 2.93
N SER A 117 -7.12 11.13 2.42
CA SER A 117 -6.89 11.32 0.99
C SER A 117 -5.58 10.66 0.56
N VAL A 118 -5.58 10.16 -0.67
CA VAL A 118 -4.44 9.45 -1.27
C VAL A 118 -4.10 10.06 -2.62
N GLU A 119 -2.82 10.37 -2.81
CA GLU A 119 -2.23 10.79 -4.08
C GLU A 119 -1.28 9.72 -4.58
N ILE A 120 -1.44 9.28 -5.81
CA ILE A 120 -0.59 8.29 -6.46
C ILE A 120 0.00 8.92 -7.71
N ASN A 121 1.31 9.09 -7.75
CA ASN A 121 2.02 9.58 -8.93
C ASN A 121 2.72 8.41 -9.62
N ALA A 122 2.39 8.19 -10.89
CA ALA A 122 2.97 7.17 -11.74
C ALA A 122 3.76 7.80 -12.88
N LYS A 123 5.00 7.37 -13.07
CA LYS A 123 5.89 7.85 -14.14
C LYS A 123 6.50 6.70 -14.90
N TYR A 124 6.58 6.84 -16.23
CA TYR A 124 7.48 6.03 -17.02
C TYR A 124 8.76 6.81 -17.29
N LEU A 125 9.89 6.19 -17.04
CA LEU A 125 11.20 6.79 -17.29
C LEU A 125 11.96 5.95 -18.31
N ASN A 126 12.64 6.62 -19.23
CA ASN A 126 13.59 5.96 -20.11
C ASN A 126 14.70 5.31 -19.27
N PRO A 127 15.04 4.01 -19.46
CA PRO A 127 15.98 3.31 -18.59
C PRO A 127 17.43 3.79 -18.72
N THR A 128 17.77 4.49 -19.80
CA THR A 128 19.14 4.99 -20.06
C THR A 128 19.28 6.46 -19.70
N SER A 129 18.35 7.31 -20.17
CA SER A 129 18.42 8.77 -20.00
C SER A 129 17.64 9.28 -18.80
N TYR A 130 16.80 8.46 -18.17
CA TYR A 130 15.85 8.84 -17.13
C TYR A 130 14.85 9.92 -17.55
N GLN A 131 14.74 10.19 -18.85
CA GLN A 131 13.72 11.10 -19.37
C GLN A 131 12.33 10.61 -19.01
N VAL A 132 11.48 11.53 -18.53
CA VAL A 132 10.07 11.23 -18.24
C VAL A 132 9.31 11.08 -19.54
N LEU A 133 8.74 9.88 -19.74
CA LEU A 133 7.94 9.51 -20.90
C LEU A 133 6.43 9.57 -20.63
N MET A 134 6.05 9.46 -19.36
CA MET A 134 4.68 9.57 -18.85
C MET A 134 4.74 10.12 -17.42
N ASP A 135 3.83 11.02 -17.07
CA ASP A 135 3.65 11.54 -15.72
C ASP A 135 2.15 11.69 -15.45
N GLU A 136 1.61 10.84 -14.63
CA GLU A 136 0.19 10.77 -14.33
C GLU A 136 -0.02 10.82 -12.82
N THR A 137 -1.07 11.52 -12.38
CA THR A 137 -1.44 11.58 -10.97
C THR A 137 -2.88 11.11 -10.78
N LEU A 138 -3.04 10.14 -9.88
CA LEU A 138 -4.34 9.63 -9.49
C LEU A 138 -4.64 10.05 -8.06
N TYR A 139 -5.89 10.43 -7.82
CA TYR A 139 -6.39 10.83 -6.50
C TYR A 139 -7.49 9.89 -6.04
N GLY A 140 -7.49 9.58 -4.76
CA GLY A 140 -8.46 8.71 -4.13
C GLY A 140 -8.55 8.92 -2.63
N LYS A 141 -9.18 7.95 -1.97
CA LYS A 141 -9.25 7.87 -0.50
C LYS A 141 -9.00 6.45 -0.03
N ILE A 142 -8.59 6.32 1.25
CA ILE A 142 -8.54 5.02 1.93
C ILE A 142 -9.96 4.45 1.97
N SER A 143 -10.08 3.15 1.67
CA SER A 143 -11.34 2.43 1.82
C SER A 143 -11.51 1.95 3.26
N SER A 144 -12.67 2.25 3.82
CA SER A 144 -13.10 1.72 5.13
C SER A 144 -13.81 0.37 5.04
N GLY A 145 -13.96 -0.18 3.80
CA GLY A 145 -14.63 -1.44 3.49
C GLY A 145 -15.53 -1.32 2.25
N ASP A 146 -16.84 -1.26 2.45
CA ASP A 146 -17.83 -1.26 1.35
C ASP A 146 -18.20 0.16 0.85
N ASP A 147 -17.30 1.14 1.02
CA ASP A 147 -17.53 2.55 0.70
C ASP A 147 -17.21 2.94 -0.77
N GLY A 148 -16.72 1.97 -1.56
CA GLY A 148 -16.34 2.19 -2.96
C GLY A 148 -15.07 3.00 -3.16
N ASN A 149 -14.35 3.42 -2.10
CA ASN A 149 -13.08 4.11 -2.21
C ASN A 149 -11.98 3.24 -2.84
N PRO A 150 -11.05 3.84 -3.60
CA PRO A 150 -10.13 3.09 -4.44
C PRO A 150 -8.98 2.40 -3.71
N VAL A 151 -8.59 2.83 -2.50
CA VAL A 151 -7.34 2.39 -1.87
C VAL A 151 -7.63 1.56 -0.63
N CYS A 152 -7.41 0.25 -0.72
CA CYS A 152 -7.51 -0.67 0.41
C CYS A 152 -6.11 -0.88 1.01
N LEU A 153 -5.96 -0.67 2.32
CA LEU A 153 -4.72 -0.89 3.06
C LEU A 153 -4.87 -2.11 3.96
N PHE A 154 -3.94 -3.03 3.86
CA PHE A 154 -3.96 -4.28 4.62
C PHE A 154 -2.71 -4.43 5.48
N GLU A 155 -2.90 -4.71 6.76
CA GLU A 155 -1.88 -5.09 7.73
C GLU A 155 -1.74 -6.62 7.76
N ARG A 156 -0.48 -7.07 7.85
CA ARG A 156 -0.11 -8.48 7.98
C ARG A 156 0.69 -8.73 9.24
#